data_cd60ee2e772fb7ed218d44860db8262b
#
_entry.id   cd60ee2e772fb7ed218d44860db8262b
#
_cell.length_a   1.000
_cell.length_b   1.000
_cell.length_c   1.000
_cell.angle_alpha   90.00
_cell.angle_beta   90.00
_cell.angle_gamma   90.00
#
_symmetry.space_group_name_H-M   'P 1'
#
loop_
_entity.id
_entity.type
_entity.pdbx_description
1 polymer ?
#
loop_
_entity_poly.entity_id
_entity_poly.type
_entity_poly.pdbx_seq_one_letter_code
_entity_poly.pdbx_strand_id
1 'polypeptide(L)'
;MKRKSDYALFSPDRIAMQDATAQMALLQFMVTGKDQSEVPASVHCDHLITGRLGAVEDLDTALGANKEVYDFLSSVSAKYNIGFWEPGAGIIHQVVLENYAFPGGLMIGTDSHTPTAGGLGMIAPGVGGADAVDVMTGMGWELRLPGIIGVKLTGRLSGWVSAKDVILRLAG
;
A
#
# COMPACT_ATOMS: atom_id res chain seq x y z
N MET A 1 9.46 13.65 -23.20
CA MET A 1 8.11 13.44 -22.62
C MET A 1 7.64 14.75 -22.00
N LYS A 2 6.41 15.14 -22.26
CA LYS A 2 5.82 16.38 -21.76
C LYS A 2 4.92 16.09 -20.53
N ARG A 3 5.22 16.73 -19.39
CA ARG A 3 4.42 16.58 -18.16
C ARG A 3 2.98 17.04 -18.38
N LYS A 4 2.05 16.41 -17.70
CA LYS A 4 0.60 16.65 -17.76
C LYS A 4 -0.07 16.33 -19.10
N SER A 5 0.65 15.79 -20.09
CA SER A 5 0.08 15.37 -21.36
C SER A 5 0.48 13.96 -21.76
N ASP A 6 1.73 13.59 -21.56
CA ASP A 6 2.24 12.29 -21.97
C ASP A 6 2.00 11.25 -20.86
N TYR A 7 1.78 10.01 -21.28
CA TYR A 7 1.74 8.86 -20.41
C TYR A 7 3.09 8.15 -20.42
N ALA A 8 3.42 7.53 -19.31
CA ALA A 8 4.60 6.69 -19.18
C ALA A 8 4.23 5.38 -18.50
N LEU A 9 4.90 4.32 -18.91
CA LEU A 9 4.79 3.01 -18.33
C LEU A 9 5.95 2.83 -17.34
N PHE A 10 5.65 2.42 -16.13
CA PHE A 10 6.61 2.18 -15.06
C PHE A 10 6.57 0.73 -14.65
N SER A 11 7.70 0.22 -14.16
CA SER A 11 7.80 -1.11 -13.56
C SER A 11 8.01 -0.94 -12.06
N PRO A 12 6.96 -1.08 -11.23
CA PRO A 12 7.12 -1.03 -9.78
C PRO A 12 8.01 -2.15 -9.26
N ASP A 13 8.81 -1.84 -8.23
CA ASP A 13 9.63 -2.82 -7.53
C ASP A 13 8.81 -3.67 -6.56
N ARG A 14 7.64 -3.16 -6.15
CA ARG A 14 6.82 -3.81 -5.14
C ARG A 14 5.36 -3.37 -5.18
N ILE A 15 4.48 -4.24 -4.65
CA ILE A 15 3.06 -3.97 -4.42
C ILE A 15 2.74 -4.20 -2.95
N ALA A 16 2.02 -3.27 -2.33
CA ALA A 16 1.47 -3.43 -0.97
C ALA A 16 -0.05 -3.28 -1.00
N MET A 17 -0.78 -4.25 -0.48
CA MET A 17 -2.24 -4.27 -0.48
C MET A 17 -2.76 -4.35 0.96
N GLN A 18 -3.75 -3.54 1.29
CA GLN A 18 -4.48 -3.67 2.55
C GLN A 18 -5.64 -4.67 2.42
N ASP A 19 -6.06 -5.28 3.51
CA ASP A 19 -6.99 -6.42 3.53
C ASP A 19 -8.36 -6.15 2.89
N ALA A 20 -8.93 -4.96 3.03
CA ALA A 20 -10.24 -4.66 2.48
C ALA A 20 -10.21 -4.57 0.94
N THR A 21 -9.15 -4.03 0.33
CA THR A 21 -9.01 -3.90 -1.12
C THR A 21 -8.35 -5.11 -1.78
N ALA A 22 -7.49 -5.83 -1.05
CA ALA A 22 -6.81 -7.02 -1.54
C ALA A 22 -7.78 -8.14 -1.94
N GLN A 23 -8.93 -8.26 -1.28
CA GLN A 23 -9.93 -9.28 -1.61
C GLN A 23 -10.29 -9.26 -3.10
N MET A 24 -10.72 -8.11 -3.60
CA MET A 24 -11.12 -7.98 -5.00
C MET A 24 -9.92 -8.05 -5.95
N ALA A 25 -8.79 -7.48 -5.59
CA ALA A 25 -7.58 -7.57 -6.40
C ALA A 25 -7.12 -9.03 -6.56
N LEU A 26 -7.08 -9.81 -5.48
CA LEU A 26 -6.69 -11.22 -5.53
C LEU A 26 -7.70 -12.09 -6.28
N LEU A 27 -9.01 -11.84 -6.14
CA LEU A 27 -10.02 -12.52 -6.95
C LEU A 27 -9.82 -12.26 -8.44
N GLN A 28 -9.53 -11.02 -8.82
CA GLN A 28 -9.21 -10.66 -10.21
C GLN A 28 -7.91 -11.32 -10.66
N PHE A 29 -6.88 -11.32 -9.81
CA PHE A 29 -5.61 -11.99 -10.13
C PHE A 29 -5.77 -13.49 -10.36
N MET A 30 -6.61 -14.17 -9.57
CA MET A 30 -6.85 -15.61 -9.71
C MET A 30 -7.40 -16.00 -11.09
N VAL A 31 -8.19 -15.15 -11.74
CA VAL A 31 -8.75 -15.45 -13.07
C VAL A 31 -7.77 -15.17 -14.21
N THR A 32 -6.61 -14.59 -13.94
CA THR A 32 -5.59 -14.33 -14.96
C THR A 32 -4.84 -15.60 -15.41
N GLY A 33 -4.91 -16.67 -14.65
CA GLY A 33 -4.20 -17.92 -14.91
C GLY A 33 -2.69 -17.88 -14.61
N LYS A 34 -2.19 -16.84 -13.94
CA LYS A 34 -0.79 -16.78 -13.48
C LYS A 34 -0.57 -17.68 -12.27
N ASP A 35 0.59 -18.29 -12.19
CA ASP A 35 0.97 -19.18 -11.08
C ASP A 35 1.47 -18.42 -9.86
N GLN A 36 2.02 -17.22 -10.06
CA GLN A 36 2.51 -16.33 -8.99
C GLN A 36 2.51 -14.87 -9.45
N SER A 37 2.65 -13.95 -8.50
CA SER A 37 2.88 -12.54 -8.82
C SER A 37 4.26 -12.35 -9.45
N GLU A 38 4.31 -11.62 -10.57
CA GLU A 38 5.58 -11.31 -11.28
C GLU A 38 6.39 -10.24 -10.53
N VAL A 39 5.75 -9.46 -9.67
CA VAL A 39 6.39 -8.43 -8.84
C VAL A 39 6.18 -8.80 -7.37
N PRO A 40 7.18 -8.65 -6.50
CA PRO A 40 7.02 -8.86 -5.07
C PRO A 40 5.80 -8.12 -4.52
N ALA A 41 4.86 -8.85 -3.94
CA ALA A 41 3.63 -8.31 -3.41
C ALA A 41 3.42 -8.71 -1.95
N SER A 42 2.68 -7.92 -1.20
CA SER A 42 2.30 -8.24 0.18
C SER A 42 0.87 -7.78 0.49
N VAL A 43 0.20 -8.56 1.33
CA VAL A 43 -1.11 -8.25 1.92
C VAL A 43 -0.92 -7.95 3.39
N HIS A 44 -1.59 -6.92 3.89
CA HIS A 44 -1.52 -6.46 5.27
C HIS A 44 -2.92 -6.37 5.86
N CYS A 45 -3.14 -7.02 7.00
CA CYS A 45 -4.46 -7.14 7.62
C CYS A 45 -4.61 -6.16 8.79
N ASP A 46 -4.85 -4.89 8.47
CA ASP A 46 -4.98 -3.81 9.48
C ASP A 46 -6.27 -2.98 9.36
N HIS A 47 -6.95 -2.98 8.22
CA HIS A 47 -8.13 -2.13 8.00
C HIS A 47 -9.43 -2.74 8.53
N LEU A 48 -9.51 -4.06 8.68
CA LEU A 48 -10.71 -4.73 9.20
C LEU A 48 -10.74 -4.84 10.74
N ILE A 49 -9.76 -4.27 11.43
CA ILE A 49 -9.70 -4.19 12.89
C ILE A 49 -10.29 -2.84 13.32
N THR A 50 -11.38 -2.87 14.09
CA THR A 50 -12.04 -1.67 14.60
C THR A 50 -11.65 -1.43 16.06
N GLY A 51 -10.93 -0.35 16.33
CA GLY A 51 -10.53 0.04 17.69
C GLY A 51 -11.70 0.55 18.52
N ARG A 52 -12.03 -0.14 19.63
CA ARG A 52 -13.13 0.19 20.56
C ARG A 52 -12.76 0.03 22.02
N LEU A 53 -12.22 -1.11 22.39
CA LEU A 53 -12.00 -1.53 23.77
C LEU A 53 -10.52 -1.58 24.14
N GLY A 54 -9.71 -2.16 23.27
CA GLY A 54 -8.28 -2.35 23.48
C GLY A 54 -7.70 -3.35 22.49
N ALA A 55 -6.38 -3.37 22.38
CA ALA A 55 -5.70 -4.11 21.31
C ALA A 55 -6.06 -5.61 21.28
N VAL A 56 -6.17 -6.25 22.43
CA VAL A 56 -6.45 -7.69 22.51
C VAL A 56 -7.90 -8.00 22.15
N GLU A 57 -8.84 -7.31 22.79
CA GLU A 57 -10.28 -7.53 22.61
C GLU A 57 -10.74 -7.16 21.19
N ASP A 58 -10.18 -6.09 20.64
CA ASP A 58 -10.51 -5.64 19.29
C ASP A 58 -9.92 -6.57 18.22
N LEU A 59 -8.74 -7.12 18.45
CA LEU A 59 -8.15 -8.13 17.59
C LEU A 59 -8.95 -9.44 17.62
N ASP A 60 -9.31 -9.95 18.80
CA ASP A 60 -10.14 -11.16 18.94
C ASP A 60 -11.49 -10.99 18.25
N THR A 61 -12.10 -9.81 18.38
CA THR A 61 -13.37 -9.48 17.69
C THR A 61 -13.19 -9.51 16.19
N ALA A 62 -12.13 -8.91 15.66
CA ALA A 62 -11.84 -8.89 14.23
C ALA A 62 -11.55 -10.28 13.66
N LEU A 63 -10.77 -11.09 14.38
CA LEU A 63 -10.47 -12.48 14.01
C LEU A 63 -11.72 -13.33 13.90
N GLY A 64 -12.68 -13.16 14.83
CA GLY A 64 -13.95 -13.85 14.77
C GLY A 64 -14.85 -13.35 13.64
N ALA A 65 -15.02 -12.04 13.52
CA ALA A 65 -15.94 -11.42 12.57
C ALA A 65 -15.50 -11.55 11.12
N ASN A 66 -14.20 -11.52 10.84
CA ASN A 66 -13.62 -11.52 9.48
C ASN A 66 -12.85 -12.80 9.15
N LYS A 67 -13.12 -13.90 9.87
CA LYS A 67 -12.37 -15.15 9.72
C LYS A 67 -12.27 -15.62 8.27
N GLU A 68 -13.38 -15.63 7.54
CA GLU A 68 -13.40 -16.08 6.14
C GLU A 68 -12.50 -15.21 5.24
N VAL A 69 -12.48 -13.90 5.49
CA VAL A 69 -11.63 -12.98 4.73
C VAL A 69 -10.17 -13.25 5.00
N TYR A 70 -9.79 -13.39 6.26
CA TYR A 70 -8.39 -13.66 6.63
C TYR A 70 -7.93 -15.04 6.15
N ASP A 71 -8.77 -16.07 6.24
CA ASP A 71 -8.49 -17.40 5.70
C ASP A 71 -8.29 -17.35 4.16
N PHE A 72 -9.15 -16.61 3.45
CA PHE A 72 -9.02 -16.39 2.02
C PHE A 72 -7.71 -15.68 1.68
N LEU A 73 -7.43 -14.54 2.30
CA LEU A 73 -6.23 -13.74 2.03
C LEU A 73 -4.95 -14.54 2.31
N SER A 74 -4.91 -15.28 3.42
CA SER A 74 -3.78 -16.12 3.79
C SER A 74 -3.56 -17.24 2.77
N SER A 75 -4.62 -17.98 2.42
CA SER A 75 -4.52 -19.11 1.50
C SER A 75 -4.11 -18.69 0.09
N VAL A 76 -4.69 -17.59 -0.41
CA VAL A 76 -4.35 -17.05 -1.74
C VAL A 76 -2.94 -16.48 -1.74
N SER A 77 -2.53 -15.77 -0.68
CA SER A 77 -1.17 -15.25 -0.56
C SER A 77 -0.14 -16.40 -0.59
N ALA A 78 -0.37 -17.46 0.15
CA ALA A 78 0.49 -18.64 0.13
C ALA A 78 0.56 -19.30 -1.25
N LYS A 79 -0.58 -19.41 -1.94
CA LYS A 79 -0.65 -20.02 -3.27
C LYS A 79 0.15 -19.25 -4.33
N TYR A 80 0.10 -17.93 -4.30
CA TYR A 80 0.67 -17.08 -5.34
C TYR A 80 1.98 -16.39 -4.96
N ASN A 81 2.63 -16.88 -3.90
CA ASN A 81 3.91 -16.35 -3.40
C ASN A 81 3.84 -14.85 -3.03
N ILE A 82 2.78 -14.47 -2.36
CA ILE A 82 2.53 -13.11 -1.86
C ILE A 82 2.83 -13.09 -0.36
N GLY A 83 3.57 -12.10 0.11
CA GLY A 83 3.80 -11.90 1.54
C GLY A 83 2.48 -11.66 2.29
N PHE A 84 2.32 -12.27 3.46
CA PHE A 84 1.12 -12.11 4.26
C PHE A 84 1.46 -11.63 5.67
N TRP A 85 0.97 -10.45 6.00
CA TRP A 85 1.03 -9.85 7.33
C TRP A 85 -0.33 -10.00 7.99
N GLU A 86 -0.39 -10.93 8.92
CA GLU A 86 -1.63 -11.33 9.58
C GLU A 86 -2.22 -10.23 10.47
N PRO A 87 -3.51 -10.35 10.86
CA PRO A 87 -4.15 -9.40 11.78
C PRO A 87 -3.33 -9.25 13.07
N GLY A 88 -3.08 -7.99 13.45
CA GLY A 88 -2.26 -7.68 14.62
C GLY A 88 -0.77 -7.48 14.34
N ALA A 89 -0.29 -7.76 13.12
CA ALA A 89 1.12 -7.54 12.74
C ALA A 89 1.53 -6.06 12.71
N GLY A 90 0.58 -5.15 12.62
CA GLY A 90 0.81 -3.71 12.60
C GLY A 90 0.13 -3.01 11.42
N ILE A 91 0.17 -1.68 11.44
CA ILE A 91 -0.38 -0.84 10.38
C ILE A 91 0.48 -0.99 9.11
N ILE A 92 -0.16 -1.22 7.96
CA ILE A 92 0.50 -1.43 6.67
C ILE A 92 1.63 -0.42 6.41
N HIS A 93 1.39 0.87 6.63
CA HIS A 93 2.38 1.90 6.31
C HIS A 93 3.61 1.84 7.19
N GLN A 94 3.45 1.49 8.48
CA GLN A 94 4.56 1.28 9.40
C GLN A 94 5.35 0.02 9.05
N VAL A 95 4.66 -1.07 8.77
CA VAL A 95 5.29 -2.33 8.34
C VAL A 95 6.08 -2.12 7.04
N VAL A 96 5.53 -1.38 6.08
CA VAL A 96 6.21 -1.04 4.83
C VAL A 96 7.46 -0.20 5.06
N LEU A 97 7.38 0.83 5.92
CA LEU A 97 8.55 1.66 6.25
C LEU A 97 9.68 0.84 6.88
N GLU A 98 9.33 -0.07 7.78
CA GLU A 98 10.31 -0.86 8.54
C GLU A 98 10.97 -1.98 7.72
N ASN A 99 10.25 -2.53 6.73
CA ASN A 99 10.69 -3.76 6.07
C ASN A 99 10.96 -3.62 4.57
N TYR A 100 10.34 -2.65 3.90
CA TYR A 100 10.28 -2.64 2.43
C TYR A 100 10.67 -1.32 1.77
N ALA A 101 10.53 -0.19 2.46
CA ALA A 101 10.83 1.09 1.86
C ALA A 101 12.34 1.34 1.77
N PHE A 102 12.80 1.83 0.63
CA PHE A 102 14.19 2.22 0.41
C PHE A 102 14.28 3.40 -0.55
N PRO A 103 15.33 4.22 -0.45
CA PRO A 103 15.49 5.39 -1.34
C PRO A 103 15.61 4.99 -2.81
N GLY A 104 14.84 5.64 -3.65
CA GLY A 104 14.86 5.45 -5.11
C GLY A 104 14.00 4.31 -5.63
N GLY A 105 13.35 3.53 -4.76
CA GLY A 105 12.39 2.49 -5.16
C GLY A 105 11.06 3.07 -5.64
N LEU A 106 10.31 2.28 -6.39
CA LEU A 106 8.93 2.54 -6.79
C LEU A 106 8.01 1.44 -6.28
N MET A 107 7.09 1.79 -5.41
CA MET A 107 6.05 0.87 -4.94
C MET A 107 4.67 1.41 -5.32
N ILE A 108 3.74 0.55 -5.67
CA ILE A 108 2.32 0.89 -5.72
C ILE A 108 1.58 0.23 -4.55
N GLY A 109 0.54 0.88 -4.06
CA GLY A 109 -0.25 0.29 -2.97
C GLY A 109 -1.73 0.58 -3.11
N THR A 110 -2.57 -0.34 -2.65
CA THR A 110 -4.02 -0.20 -2.72
C THR A 110 -4.62 0.59 -1.55
N ASP A 111 -3.82 1.50 -1.00
CA ASP A 111 -4.21 2.39 0.08
C ASP A 111 -3.81 3.84 -0.21
N SER A 112 -4.65 4.79 0.22
CA SER A 112 -4.44 6.22 -0.01
C SER A 112 -3.23 6.78 0.76
N HIS A 113 -2.76 6.14 1.81
CA HIS A 113 -1.60 6.54 2.61
C HIS A 113 -0.30 5.83 2.19
N THR A 114 -0.31 5.06 1.10
CA THR A 114 0.89 4.47 0.50
C THR A 114 2.05 5.48 0.35
N PRO A 115 1.79 6.78 -0.01
CA PRO A 115 2.84 7.81 -0.11
C PRO A 115 3.67 8.04 1.16
N THR A 116 3.26 7.51 2.32
CA THR A 116 4.06 7.55 3.56
C THR A 116 5.47 6.98 3.36
N ALA A 117 5.66 6.00 2.47
CA ALA A 117 6.97 5.46 2.13
C ALA A 117 7.93 6.50 1.53
N GLY A 118 7.41 7.61 1.04
CA GLY A 118 8.19 8.77 0.60
C GLY A 118 9.05 9.38 1.70
N GLY A 119 8.71 9.18 2.98
CA GLY A 119 9.52 9.58 4.12
C GLY A 119 10.93 8.96 4.14
N LEU A 120 11.10 7.79 3.50
CA LEU A 120 12.38 7.13 3.27
C LEU A 120 12.90 7.25 1.83
N GLY A 121 12.32 8.16 1.03
CA GLY A 121 12.78 8.45 -0.33
C GLY A 121 12.31 7.45 -1.39
N MET A 122 11.25 6.70 -1.11
CA MET A 122 10.58 5.80 -2.06
C MET A 122 9.44 6.54 -2.75
N ILE A 123 9.26 6.34 -4.05
CA ILE A 123 8.05 6.79 -4.74
C ILE A 123 6.97 5.73 -4.52
N ALA A 124 5.85 6.13 -3.90
CA ALA A 124 4.84 5.18 -3.49
C ALA A 124 3.41 5.72 -3.66
N PRO A 125 2.87 5.75 -4.87
CA PRO A 125 1.49 6.18 -5.10
C PRO A 125 0.47 5.16 -4.61
N GLY A 126 -0.68 5.67 -4.16
CA GLY A 126 -1.88 4.88 -3.98
C GLY A 126 -2.58 4.65 -5.32
N VAL A 127 -3.00 3.41 -5.58
CA VAL A 127 -3.63 2.96 -6.83
C VAL A 127 -4.88 2.14 -6.56
N GLY A 128 -5.67 1.88 -7.60
CA GLY A 128 -6.79 0.95 -7.53
C GLY A 128 -6.34 -0.52 -7.56
N GLY A 129 -7.25 -1.42 -7.17
CA GLY A 129 -6.99 -2.86 -7.21
C GLY A 129 -6.67 -3.37 -8.62
N ALA A 130 -7.27 -2.79 -9.66
CA ALA A 130 -7.00 -3.17 -11.05
C ALA A 130 -5.54 -2.88 -11.43
N ASP A 131 -5.01 -1.69 -11.09
CA ASP A 131 -3.60 -1.36 -11.35
C ASP A 131 -2.65 -2.34 -10.64
N ALA A 132 -2.99 -2.74 -9.42
CA ALA A 132 -2.22 -3.73 -8.68
C ALA A 132 -2.21 -5.08 -9.41
N VAL A 133 -3.36 -5.54 -9.93
CA VAL A 133 -3.49 -6.78 -10.70
C VAL A 133 -2.67 -6.72 -11.98
N ASP A 134 -2.74 -5.62 -12.72
CA ASP A 134 -1.97 -5.43 -13.95
C ASP A 134 -0.47 -5.61 -13.66
N VAL A 135 0.04 -4.96 -12.63
CA VAL A 135 1.45 -5.09 -12.23
C VAL A 135 1.78 -6.49 -11.71
N MET A 136 0.89 -7.14 -10.96
CA MET A 136 1.07 -8.52 -10.52
C MET A 136 1.17 -9.49 -11.71
N THR A 137 0.54 -9.20 -12.83
CA THR A 137 0.60 -10.02 -14.04
C THR A 137 1.82 -9.75 -14.92
N GLY A 138 2.66 -8.78 -14.54
CA GLY A 138 3.86 -8.37 -15.26
C GLY A 138 3.62 -7.23 -16.26
N MET A 139 2.43 -6.65 -16.27
CA MET A 139 2.19 -5.43 -17.03
C MET A 139 2.80 -4.23 -16.30
N GLY A 140 3.21 -3.22 -17.05
CA GLY A 140 3.66 -1.97 -16.46
C GLY A 140 2.49 -1.15 -15.90
N TRP A 141 2.78 -0.35 -14.90
CA TRP A 141 1.85 0.65 -14.39
C TRP A 141 1.88 1.90 -15.26
N GLU A 142 0.74 2.22 -15.87
CA GLU A 142 0.61 3.40 -16.73
C GLU A 142 0.23 4.63 -15.90
N LEU A 143 1.01 5.69 -16.03
CA LEU A 143 0.76 6.95 -15.33
C LEU A 143 0.86 8.13 -16.31
N ARG A 144 -0.15 8.99 -16.29
CA ARG A 144 -0.04 10.32 -16.88
C ARG A 144 0.99 11.12 -16.08
N LEU A 145 2.08 11.54 -16.72
CA LEU A 145 3.19 12.21 -16.04
C LEU A 145 2.72 13.43 -15.24
N PRO A 146 2.82 13.41 -13.90
CA PRO A 146 2.35 14.50 -13.07
C PRO A 146 3.25 15.73 -13.16
N GLY A 147 2.72 16.87 -12.79
CA GLY A 147 3.52 18.04 -12.44
C GLY A 147 4.28 17.78 -11.14
N ILE A 148 5.48 18.34 -11.02
CA ILE A 148 6.24 18.29 -9.78
C ILE A 148 6.10 19.63 -9.07
N ILE A 149 5.76 19.57 -7.77
CA ILE A 149 5.77 20.70 -6.86
C ILE A 149 6.93 20.47 -5.89
N GLY A 150 7.93 21.32 -5.94
CA GLY A 150 9.04 21.29 -4.99
C GLY A 150 8.68 22.03 -3.71
N VAL A 151 8.82 21.35 -2.56
CA VAL A 151 8.62 21.96 -1.25
C VAL A 151 9.93 21.92 -0.49
N LYS A 152 10.44 23.11 -0.12
CA LYS A 152 11.64 23.24 0.72
C LYS A 152 11.22 23.66 2.12
N LEU A 153 11.43 22.76 3.09
CA LEU A 153 11.22 23.06 4.49
C LEU A 153 12.46 23.79 5.05
N THR A 154 12.24 24.89 5.76
CA THR A 154 13.29 25.67 6.41
C THR A 154 12.86 26.07 7.81
N GLY A 155 13.81 26.29 8.71
CA GLY A 155 13.52 26.65 10.11
C GLY A 155 13.31 25.43 11.00
N ARG A 156 12.52 25.60 12.05
CA ARG A 156 12.22 24.57 13.05
C ARG A 156 10.76 24.61 13.43
N LEU A 157 10.19 23.46 13.72
CA LEU A 157 8.88 23.37 14.35
C LEU A 157 8.99 23.89 15.78
N SER A 158 8.01 24.66 16.25
CA SER A 158 8.01 25.26 17.59
C SER A 158 6.62 25.18 18.22
N GLY A 159 6.58 25.24 19.54
CA GLY A 159 5.33 25.14 20.31
C GLY A 159 4.66 23.78 20.08
N TRP A 160 3.37 23.79 19.77
CA TRP A 160 2.53 22.60 19.54
C TRP A 160 2.46 22.16 18.06
N VAL A 161 3.30 22.73 17.17
CA VAL A 161 3.30 22.39 15.75
C VAL A 161 4.00 21.06 15.52
N SER A 162 3.33 20.15 14.82
CA SER A 162 3.80 18.81 14.49
C SER A 162 4.12 18.67 13.00
N ALA A 163 4.76 17.58 12.60
CA ALA A 163 4.96 17.23 11.20
C ALA A 163 3.63 17.09 10.42
N LYS A 164 2.55 16.68 11.11
CA LYS A 164 1.21 16.57 10.51
C LYS A 164 0.67 17.94 10.09
N ASP A 165 0.92 18.99 10.86
CA ASP A 165 0.48 20.36 10.50
C ASP A 165 1.13 20.82 9.21
N VAL A 166 2.39 20.46 8.97
CA VAL A 166 3.10 20.75 7.72
C VAL A 166 2.40 20.08 6.53
N ILE A 167 2.09 18.78 6.65
CA ILE A 167 1.40 18.04 5.58
C ILE A 167 0.00 18.58 5.34
N LEU A 168 -0.76 18.87 6.37
CA LEU A 168 -2.11 19.43 6.24
C LEU A 168 -2.06 20.81 5.55
N ARG A 169 -1.05 21.62 5.85
CA ARG A 169 -0.86 22.92 5.16
C ARG A 169 -0.51 22.78 3.68
N LEU A 170 0.18 21.70 3.30
CA LEU A 170 0.56 21.42 1.91
C LEU A 170 -0.59 20.82 1.10
N ALA A 171 -1.46 20.05 1.75
CA ALA A 171 -2.57 19.36 1.10
C ALA A 171 -3.84 20.23 0.97
N GLY A 172 -4.00 21.26 1.79
CA GLY A 172 -5.11 22.23 1.78
C GLY A 172 -4.73 23.55 1.18
#